data_36061a3cc2664eab279561bc2f2a7bc4
#
_entry.id   36061a3cc2664eab279561bc2f2a7bc4
#
_cell.length_a   1.000
_cell.length_b   1.000
_cell.length_c   1.000
_cell.angle_alpha   90.00
_cell.angle_beta   90.00
_cell.angle_gamma   90.00
#
_symmetry.space_group_name_H-M   'P 1'
#
loop_
_entity.id
_entity.type
_entity.pdbx_description
1 polymer ?
#
loop_
_entity_poly.entity_id
_entity_poly.type
_entity_poly.pdbx_seq_one_letter_code
_entity_poly.pdbx_strand_id
1 'polypeptide(L)' 'MTKMFETLKEILVSKLKVESEQVTPEATREEVELDSLAVVELSLILEKELGVAVSDDELLDVDTIGDMALLVEQRMSTV' A
#
# COMPACT_ATOMS: atom_id res chain seq x y z
N MET A 1 3.16 12.20 -9.35
CA MET A 1 3.02 11.11 -8.39
C MET A 1 4.35 10.49 -8.10
N THR A 2 4.51 9.92 -6.90
CA THR A 2 5.78 9.33 -6.53
C THR A 2 5.95 7.96 -7.16
N LYS A 3 7.20 7.57 -7.32
CA LYS A 3 7.54 6.26 -7.83
C LYS A 3 6.98 5.16 -6.92
N MET A 4 6.95 5.43 -5.62
CA MET A 4 6.42 4.47 -4.65
C MET A 4 4.93 4.25 -4.85
N PHE A 5 4.18 5.29 -5.20
CA PHE A 5 2.76 5.12 -5.48
C PHE A 5 2.55 4.15 -6.65
N GLU A 6 3.36 4.29 -7.70
CA GLU A 6 3.28 3.40 -8.86
C GLU A 6 3.62 1.96 -8.46
N THR A 7 4.63 1.78 -7.65
CA THR A 7 5.03 0.45 -7.18
C THR A 7 3.92 -0.16 -6.33
N LEU A 8 3.35 0.62 -5.41
CA LEU A 8 2.28 0.16 -4.56
C LEU A 8 1.05 -0.20 -5.37
N LYS A 9 0.70 0.64 -6.34
CA LYS A 9 -0.42 0.38 -7.22
C LYS A 9 -0.25 -0.94 -7.95
N GLU A 10 0.94 -1.18 -8.48
CA GLU A 10 1.23 -2.42 -9.20
C GLU A 10 1.06 -3.64 -8.29
N ILE A 11 1.52 -3.54 -7.06
CA ILE A 11 1.37 -4.62 -6.09
C ILE A 11 -0.12 -4.86 -5.81
N LEU A 12 -0.87 -3.80 -5.58
CA LEU A 12 -2.30 -3.94 -5.29
C LEU A 12 -3.04 -4.58 -6.45
N VAL A 13 -2.73 -4.17 -7.66
CA VAL A 13 -3.39 -4.69 -8.85
C VAL A 13 -3.01 -6.15 -9.12
N SER A 14 -1.73 -6.46 -9.06
CA SER A 14 -1.24 -7.78 -9.44
C SER A 14 -1.34 -8.82 -8.32
N LYS A 15 -1.13 -8.41 -7.08
CA LYS A 15 -1.11 -9.36 -5.96
C LYS A 15 -2.43 -9.44 -5.22
N LEU A 16 -3.11 -8.32 -5.07
CA LEU A 16 -4.37 -8.26 -4.33
C LEU A 16 -5.58 -8.11 -5.24
N LYS A 17 -5.34 -8.08 -6.53
CA LYS A 17 -6.41 -8.04 -7.56
C LYS A 17 -7.33 -6.83 -7.43
N VAL A 18 -6.78 -5.71 -7.00
CA VAL A 18 -7.51 -4.45 -6.96
C VAL A 18 -7.59 -3.88 -8.37
N GLU A 19 -8.71 -3.26 -8.70
CA GLU A 19 -8.89 -2.63 -10.01
C GLU A 19 -7.96 -1.42 -10.15
N SER A 20 -7.17 -1.39 -11.22
CA SER A 20 -6.21 -0.30 -11.42
C SER A 20 -6.88 1.06 -11.50
N GLU A 21 -8.09 1.11 -12.05
CA GLU A 21 -8.83 2.36 -12.16
C GLU A 21 -9.24 2.94 -10.81
N GLN A 22 -9.36 2.10 -9.79
CA GLN A 22 -9.73 2.53 -8.46
C GLN A 22 -8.55 2.98 -7.62
N VAL A 23 -7.34 2.63 -8.03
CA VAL A 23 -6.15 3.00 -7.26
C VAL A 23 -5.67 4.38 -7.66
N THR A 24 -6.11 5.38 -6.89
CA THR A 24 -5.70 6.77 -7.06
C THR A 24 -5.11 7.25 -5.75
N PRO A 25 -4.34 8.36 -5.76
CA PRO A 25 -3.77 8.87 -4.51
C PRO A 25 -4.82 9.25 -3.47
N GLU A 26 -6.00 9.66 -3.91
CA GLU A 26 -7.08 10.07 -3.02
C GLU A 26 -7.98 8.92 -2.58
N ALA A 27 -7.84 7.76 -3.21
CA ALA A 27 -8.69 6.62 -2.89
C ALA A 27 -8.44 6.13 -1.48
N THR A 28 -9.51 5.81 -0.76
CA THR A 28 -9.40 5.24 0.58
C THR A 28 -9.28 3.72 0.46
N ARG A 29 -8.86 3.09 1.56
CA ARG A 29 -8.80 1.63 1.59
C ARG A 29 -10.16 1.01 1.31
N GLU A 30 -11.21 1.64 1.81
CA GLU A 30 -12.57 1.14 1.61
C GLU A 30 -12.96 1.20 0.14
N GLU A 31 -12.58 2.26 -0.55
CA GLU A 31 -12.91 2.42 -1.96
C GLU A 31 -12.22 1.38 -2.84
N VAL A 32 -11.04 0.93 -2.45
CA VAL A 32 -10.34 -0.13 -3.18
C VAL A 32 -10.57 -1.50 -2.56
N GLU A 33 -11.51 -1.58 -1.62
CA GLU A 33 -11.91 -2.82 -0.96
C GLU A 33 -10.79 -3.56 -0.25
N LEU A 34 -9.87 -2.80 0.34
CA LEU A 34 -8.80 -3.36 1.15
C LEU A 34 -9.28 -3.52 2.59
N ASP A 35 -9.78 -4.69 2.91
CA ASP A 35 -10.20 -5.00 4.28
C ASP A 35 -8.96 -5.31 5.12
N SER A 36 -9.18 -5.59 6.41
CA SER A 36 -8.05 -5.84 7.31
C SER A 36 -7.22 -7.05 6.91
N LEU A 37 -7.85 -8.07 6.35
CA LEU A 37 -7.11 -9.24 5.89
C LEU A 37 -6.21 -8.90 4.70
N ALA A 38 -6.73 -8.11 3.75
CA ALA A 38 -5.95 -7.68 2.61
C ALA A 38 -4.77 -6.80 3.04
N VAL A 39 -4.98 -5.96 4.07
CA VAL A 39 -3.90 -5.12 4.59
C VAL A 39 -2.80 -5.97 5.23
N VAL A 40 -3.17 -7.03 5.93
CA VAL A 40 -2.18 -7.95 6.49
C VAL A 40 -1.36 -8.60 5.38
N GLU A 41 -2.03 -9.03 4.33
CA GLU A 41 -1.34 -9.60 3.17
C GLU A 41 -0.42 -8.58 2.51
N LEU A 42 -0.88 -7.34 2.41
CA LEU A 42 -0.06 -6.27 1.83
C LEU A 42 1.20 -6.03 2.65
N SER A 43 1.07 -6.05 3.98
CA SER A 43 2.21 -5.90 4.87
C SER A 43 3.26 -6.97 4.59
N LEU A 44 2.83 -8.21 4.43
CA LEU A 44 3.73 -9.33 4.14
C LEU A 44 4.37 -9.20 2.76
N ILE A 45 3.60 -8.76 1.79
CA ILE A 45 4.10 -8.56 0.43
C ILE A 45 5.16 -7.46 0.40
N LEU A 46 4.91 -6.36 1.09
CA LEU A 46 5.84 -5.25 1.16
C LEU A 46 7.18 -5.68 1.76
N GLU A 47 7.11 -6.48 2.81
CA GLU A 47 8.33 -7.00 3.43
C GLU A 47 9.09 -7.91 2.48
N LYS A 48 8.36 -8.78 1.80
CA LYS A 48 8.96 -9.76 0.91
C LYS A 48 9.50 -9.15 -0.39
N GLU A 49 8.72 -8.25 -1.00
CA GLU A 49 9.07 -7.68 -2.31
C GLU A 49 10.01 -6.49 -2.19
N LEU A 50 9.83 -5.65 -1.20
CA LEU A 50 10.56 -4.41 -1.05
C LEU A 50 11.51 -4.40 0.15
N GLY A 51 11.43 -5.40 1.01
CA GLY A 51 12.23 -5.43 2.23
C GLY A 51 11.85 -4.36 3.22
N VAL A 52 10.61 -3.89 3.16
CA VAL A 52 10.10 -2.82 4.02
C VAL A 52 9.29 -3.41 5.15
N ALA A 53 9.67 -3.11 6.39
CA ALA A 53 8.93 -3.57 7.56
C ALA A 53 7.88 -2.53 7.96
N VAL A 54 6.68 -2.71 7.47
CA VAL A 54 5.54 -1.86 7.82
C VAL A 54 4.46 -2.77 8.37
N SER A 55 3.98 -2.48 9.58
CA SER A 55 2.97 -3.31 10.21
C SER A 55 1.58 -3.02 9.61
N ASP A 56 0.67 -3.98 9.77
CA ASP A 56 -0.69 -3.79 9.33
C ASP A 56 -1.37 -2.64 10.08
N ASP A 57 -1.05 -2.47 11.37
CA ASP A 57 -1.58 -1.35 12.15
C ASP A 57 -1.20 -0.01 11.52
N GLU A 58 0.03 0.12 11.06
CA GLU A 58 0.48 1.35 10.41
C GLU A 58 -0.25 1.58 9.10
N LEU A 59 -0.46 0.51 8.34
CA LEU A 59 -1.18 0.61 7.07
C LEU A 59 -2.65 0.95 7.28
N LEU A 60 -3.24 0.46 8.38
CA LEU A 60 -4.63 0.75 8.71
C LEU A 60 -4.82 2.18 9.21
N ASP A 61 -3.76 2.81 9.68
CA ASP A 61 -3.81 4.16 10.22
C ASP A 61 -3.83 5.26 9.16
N VAL A 62 -3.45 4.93 7.93
CA VAL A 62 -3.48 5.92 6.85
C VAL A 62 -4.86 6.00 6.23
N ASP A 63 -5.21 7.18 5.72
CA ASP A 63 -6.54 7.43 5.16
C ASP A 63 -6.64 7.07 3.68
N THR A 64 -5.59 7.33 2.92
CA THR A 64 -5.62 7.16 1.47
C THR A 64 -4.47 6.30 0.99
N ILE A 65 -4.60 5.82 -0.25
CA ILE A 65 -3.53 5.04 -0.87
C ILE A 65 -2.28 5.90 -1.08
N GLY A 66 -2.47 7.19 -1.37
CA GLY A 66 -1.33 8.11 -1.47
C GLY A 66 -0.56 8.21 -0.17
N ASP A 67 -1.29 8.31 0.95
CA ASP A 67 -0.66 8.33 2.27
C ASP A 67 0.05 7.02 2.58
N MET A 68 -0.54 5.92 2.15
CA MET A 68 0.07 4.61 2.32
C MET A 68 1.40 4.53 1.58
N ALA A 69 1.43 5.05 0.35
CA ALA A 69 2.65 5.07 -0.45
C ALA A 69 3.73 5.93 0.23
N LEU A 70 3.33 7.07 0.80
CA LEU A 70 4.27 7.93 1.53
C LEU A 70 4.84 7.22 2.74
N LEU A 71 4.01 6.49 3.46
CA LEU A 71 4.46 5.73 4.62
C LEU A 71 5.50 4.68 4.22
N VAL A 72 5.23 3.95 3.16
CA VAL A 72 6.15 2.93 2.68
C VAL A 72 7.46 3.56 2.22
N GLU A 73 7.36 4.68 1.49
CA GLU A 73 8.53 5.39 1.02
C GLU A 73 9.42 5.87 2.17
N GLN A 74 8.80 6.40 3.22
CA GLN A 74 9.51 6.85 4.40
C GLN A 74 10.26 5.72 5.09
N ARG A 75 9.65 4.55 5.13
CA ARG A 75 10.29 3.39 5.73
C ARG A 75 11.45 2.88 4.89
N MET A 76 11.35 3.01 3.59
CA MET A 76 12.45 2.63 2.70
C MET A 76 13.62 3.60 2.79
N SER A 77 13.34 4.86 3.03
CA SER A 77 14.36 5.91 3.11
C SER A 77 15.13 5.89 4.42
N THR A 78 14.57 5.28 5.44
CA THR A 78 15.19 5.21 6.75
C THR A 78 16.28 4.14 6.74
N VAL A 79 17.47 4.54 7.04
CA VAL A 79 18.63 3.65 7.01
C VAL A 79 19.16 3.43 8.41
#